data_1f7c9528dfd67a58db18585cc3de5af3
#
_entry.id   1f7c9528dfd67a58db18585cc3de5af3
#
_cell.length_a   1.000
_cell.length_b   1.000
_cell.length_c   1.000
_cell.angle_alpha   90.00
_cell.angle_beta   90.00
_cell.angle_gamma   90.00
#
_symmetry.space_group_name_H-M   'P 1'
#
loop_
_entity.id
_entity.type
_entity.pdbx_description
1 polymer ?
#
loop_
_entity_poly.entity_id
_entity_poly.type
_entity_poly.pdbx_seq_one_letter_code
_entity_poly.pdbx_strand_id
1 'polypeptide(L)'
;PLPIRLNTNGQSDLINCRRTAPDFAGAVDRISISLNAPDAREYARICRPVFGEKAFQAVLTFAADVKQFVPDTVFSVVKDTITDADIEKCRETAARLGVPIRVRDYIKT
;
A
#
# COMPACT_ATOMS: atom_id res chain seq x y z
N PRO A 1 7.34 6.97 -24.97
CA PRO A 1 7.46 7.47 -23.60
C PRO A 1 7.74 6.34 -22.61
N LEU A 2 8.51 6.65 -21.57
CA LEU A 2 8.83 5.67 -20.54
C LEU A 2 7.65 5.48 -19.60
N PRO A 3 7.43 4.25 -19.07
CA PRO A 3 6.37 4.03 -18.08
C PRO A 3 6.61 4.87 -16.83
N ILE A 4 5.54 5.41 -16.26
CA ILE A 4 5.58 6.16 -15.02
C ILE A 4 5.19 5.23 -13.88
N ARG A 5 6.10 5.07 -12.90
CA ARG A 5 5.89 4.24 -11.72
C ARG A 5 5.87 5.13 -10.49
N LEU A 6 4.90 4.89 -9.62
CA LEU A 6 4.74 5.65 -8.38
C LEU A 6 4.82 4.71 -7.19
N ASN A 7 5.63 5.10 -6.19
CA ASN A 7 5.64 4.44 -4.87
C ASN A 7 4.95 5.37 -3.89
N THR A 8 4.01 4.85 -3.10
CA THR A 8 3.24 5.67 -2.18
C THR A 8 2.99 4.91 -0.87
N ASN A 9 2.73 5.68 0.19
CA ASN A 9 2.28 5.11 1.45
C ASN A 9 0.76 4.84 1.49
N GLY A 10 0.02 5.21 0.45
CA GLY A 10 -1.42 4.95 0.34
C GLY A 10 -2.31 5.85 1.18
N GLN A 11 -1.78 6.96 1.71
CA GLN A 11 -2.52 7.84 2.61
C GLN A 11 -3.02 9.12 1.95
N SER A 12 -2.98 9.21 0.61
CA SER A 12 -3.34 10.43 -0.10
C SER A 12 -4.80 10.86 0.15
N ASP A 13 -5.71 9.91 0.32
CA ASP A 13 -7.11 10.25 0.61
C ASP A 13 -7.25 10.98 1.95
N LEU A 14 -6.51 10.53 2.97
CA LEU A 14 -6.50 11.18 4.28
C LEU A 14 -5.86 12.56 4.22
N ILE A 15 -4.72 12.66 3.55
CA ILE A 15 -3.96 13.91 3.45
C ILE A 15 -4.79 14.99 2.74
N ASN A 16 -5.52 14.62 1.70
CA ASN A 16 -6.28 15.55 0.88
C ASN A 16 -7.75 15.66 1.28
N CYS A 17 -8.18 14.89 2.29
CA CYS A 17 -9.57 14.85 2.77
C CYS A 17 -10.57 14.60 1.65
N ARG A 18 -10.20 13.78 0.66
CA ARG A 18 -11.06 13.40 -0.45
C ARG A 18 -10.54 12.14 -1.13
N ARG A 19 -11.37 11.53 -1.97
CA ARG A 19 -10.99 10.40 -2.79
C ARG A 19 -10.02 10.85 -3.88
N THR A 20 -8.79 10.33 -3.85
CA THR A 20 -7.75 10.73 -4.80
C THR A 20 -7.47 9.71 -5.91
N ALA A 21 -7.99 8.47 -5.79
CA ALA A 21 -7.71 7.42 -6.77
C ALA A 21 -7.97 7.82 -8.22
N PRO A 22 -9.07 8.52 -8.56
CA PRO A 22 -9.30 8.93 -9.94
C PRO A 22 -8.22 9.84 -10.51
N ASP A 23 -7.49 10.58 -9.66
CA ASP A 23 -6.44 11.49 -10.10
C ASP A 23 -5.28 10.74 -10.76
N PHE A 24 -5.12 9.45 -10.47
CA PHE A 24 -4.03 8.64 -11.01
C PHE A 24 -4.37 7.99 -12.35
N ALA A 25 -5.63 8.04 -12.77
CA ALA A 25 -6.07 7.46 -14.04
C ALA A 25 -5.34 8.14 -15.21
N GLY A 26 -4.60 7.35 -16.00
CA GLY A 26 -3.86 7.88 -17.13
C GLY A 26 -2.59 8.66 -16.77
N ALA A 27 -2.38 8.93 -15.48
CA ALA A 27 -1.21 9.69 -15.02
C ALA A 27 -0.02 8.80 -14.68
N VAL A 28 -0.28 7.58 -14.20
CA VAL A 28 0.77 6.62 -13.84
C VAL A 28 0.45 5.26 -14.45
N ASP A 29 1.50 4.49 -14.75
CA ASP A 29 1.37 3.16 -15.35
C ASP A 29 1.38 2.06 -14.29
N ARG A 30 2.10 2.26 -13.19
CA ARG A 30 2.18 1.33 -12.08
C ARG A 30 2.19 2.10 -10.76
N ILE A 31 1.45 1.58 -9.79
CA ILE A 31 1.47 2.13 -8.43
C ILE A 31 1.83 1.02 -7.45
N SER A 32 2.85 1.27 -6.62
CA SER A 32 3.27 0.36 -5.57
C SER A 32 2.95 1.00 -4.23
N ILE A 33 2.16 0.32 -3.41
CA ILE A 33 1.66 0.84 -2.14
C ILE A 33 2.35 0.10 -1.00
N SER A 34 3.04 0.83 -0.14
CA SER A 34 3.73 0.24 1.02
C SER A 34 2.69 -0.19 2.06
N LEU A 35 2.52 -1.50 2.24
CA LEU A 35 1.62 -2.03 3.25
C LEU A 35 2.30 -2.13 4.62
N ASN A 36 3.50 -2.66 4.67
CA ASN A 36 4.44 -2.69 5.79
C ASN A 36 4.00 -3.40 7.07
N ALA A 37 2.72 -3.72 7.24
CA ALA A 37 2.23 -4.35 8.48
C ALA A 37 0.96 -5.16 8.19
N PRO A 38 0.68 -6.19 9.05
CA PRO A 38 -0.47 -7.06 8.83
C PRO A 38 -1.81 -6.49 9.31
N ASP A 39 -1.80 -5.52 10.23
CA ASP A 39 -3.00 -4.93 10.80
C ASP A 39 -2.78 -3.48 11.20
N ALA A 40 -3.86 -2.80 11.60
CA ALA A 40 -3.84 -1.38 11.94
C ALA A 40 -2.92 -1.07 13.12
N ARG A 41 -2.91 -1.95 14.13
CA ARG A 41 -2.09 -1.75 15.33
C ARG A 41 -0.60 -1.81 15.01
N GLU A 42 -0.18 -2.85 14.28
CA GLU A 42 1.21 -3.00 13.87
C GLU A 42 1.63 -1.92 12.89
N TYR A 43 0.73 -1.51 12.00
CA TYR A 43 0.99 -0.42 11.08
C TYR A 43 1.28 0.88 11.83
N ALA A 44 0.46 1.20 12.83
CA ALA A 44 0.67 2.41 13.64
C ALA A 44 1.99 2.33 14.43
N ARG A 45 2.35 1.15 14.93
CA ARG A 45 3.59 0.95 15.69
C ARG A 45 4.83 1.11 14.81
N ILE A 46 4.80 0.54 13.61
CA ILE A 46 5.96 0.50 12.71
C ILE A 46 6.12 1.81 11.95
N CYS A 47 5.04 2.33 11.39
CA CYS A 47 5.07 3.47 10.48
C CYS A 47 4.86 4.80 11.19
N ARG A 48 4.27 4.78 12.40
CA ARG A 48 3.95 5.99 13.19
C ARG A 48 3.30 7.09 12.34
N PRO A 49 2.20 6.76 11.62
CA PRO A 49 1.57 7.74 10.74
C PRO A 49 0.89 8.85 11.54
N VAL A 50 0.79 10.03 10.93
CA VAL A 50 0.11 11.18 11.54
C VAL A 50 -1.33 10.85 11.91
N PHE A 51 -2.00 10.01 11.11
CA PHE A 51 -3.41 9.66 11.28
C PHE A 51 -3.65 8.43 12.18
N GLY A 52 -2.57 7.88 12.79
CA GLY A 52 -2.68 6.73 13.69
C GLY A 52 -3.20 5.47 12.99
N GLU A 53 -3.99 4.67 13.71
CA GLU A 53 -4.49 3.40 13.19
C GLU A 53 -5.45 3.57 11.99
N LYS A 54 -6.06 4.72 11.83
CA LYS A 54 -6.93 5.01 10.68
C LYS A 54 -6.19 4.94 9.35
N ALA A 55 -4.87 5.19 9.38
CA ALA A 55 -4.05 5.15 8.18
C ALA A 55 -4.05 3.77 7.52
N PHE A 56 -4.06 2.69 8.32
CA PHE A 56 -4.05 1.33 7.77
C PHE A 56 -5.30 1.07 6.92
N GLN A 57 -6.48 1.36 7.45
CA GLN A 57 -7.72 1.17 6.70
C GLN A 57 -7.75 2.07 5.46
N ALA A 58 -7.25 3.28 5.57
CA ALA A 58 -7.18 4.20 4.43
C ALA A 58 -6.27 3.65 3.32
N VAL A 59 -5.15 3.02 3.68
CA VAL A 59 -4.24 2.38 2.72
C VAL A 59 -4.99 1.26 1.96
N LEU A 60 -5.72 0.41 2.67
CA LEU A 60 -6.46 -0.69 2.06
C LEU A 60 -7.57 -0.17 1.14
N THR A 61 -8.31 0.83 1.59
CA THR A 61 -9.38 1.44 0.81
C THR A 61 -8.83 2.10 -0.45
N PHE A 62 -7.74 2.82 -0.31
CA PHE A 62 -7.08 3.47 -1.45
C PHE A 62 -6.62 2.43 -2.48
N ALA A 63 -6.01 1.33 -2.02
CA ALA A 63 -5.51 0.28 -2.92
C ALA A 63 -6.64 -0.33 -3.74
N ALA A 64 -7.75 -0.68 -3.09
CA ALA A 64 -8.90 -1.25 -3.77
C ALA A 64 -9.51 -0.25 -4.77
N ASP A 65 -9.50 1.02 -4.41
CA ASP A 65 -10.05 2.08 -5.25
C ASP A 65 -9.15 2.39 -6.46
N VAL A 66 -7.85 2.61 -6.22
CA VAL A 66 -6.93 3.02 -7.29
C VAL A 66 -6.70 1.90 -8.30
N LYS A 67 -6.88 0.65 -7.91
CA LYS A 67 -6.75 -0.48 -8.83
C LYS A 67 -7.72 -0.37 -10.00
N GLN A 68 -8.86 0.26 -9.81
CA GLN A 68 -9.86 0.46 -10.87
C GLN A 68 -9.35 1.42 -11.95
N PHE A 69 -8.42 2.31 -11.61
CA PHE A 69 -7.87 3.34 -12.50
C PHE A 69 -6.47 3.01 -12.98
N VAL A 70 -5.71 2.29 -12.16
CA VAL A 70 -4.34 1.85 -12.48
C VAL A 70 -4.30 0.34 -12.32
N PRO A 71 -4.51 -0.43 -13.42
CA PRO A 71 -4.58 -1.90 -13.32
C PRO A 71 -3.32 -2.54 -12.72
N ASP A 72 -2.14 -1.94 -12.91
CA ASP A 72 -0.89 -2.45 -12.34
C ASP A 72 -0.65 -1.84 -10.95
N THR A 73 -1.57 -2.12 -10.03
CA THR A 73 -1.47 -1.72 -8.62
C THR A 73 -1.02 -2.92 -7.80
N VAL A 74 0.04 -2.74 -6.98
CA VAL A 74 0.59 -3.79 -6.13
C VAL A 74 0.84 -3.26 -4.72
N PHE A 75 0.74 -4.15 -3.72
CA PHE A 75 1.25 -3.87 -2.39
C PHE A 75 2.72 -4.28 -2.31
N SER A 76 3.49 -3.61 -1.46
CA SER A 76 4.85 -4.03 -1.13
C SER A 76 5.03 -4.14 0.37
N VAL A 77 5.81 -5.14 0.80
CA VAL A 77 6.23 -5.31 2.20
C VAL A 77 7.72 -5.58 2.21
N VAL A 78 8.39 -5.19 3.29
CA VAL A 78 9.83 -5.42 3.46
C VAL A 78 10.02 -6.62 4.40
N LYS A 79 10.65 -7.68 3.91
CA LYS A 79 10.75 -8.97 4.56
C LYS A 79 11.32 -8.92 5.98
N ASP A 80 12.37 -8.17 6.20
CA ASP A 80 13.07 -8.16 7.48
C ASP A 80 12.49 -7.25 8.55
N THR A 81 11.43 -6.49 8.19
CA THR A 81 10.79 -5.57 9.14
C THR A 81 9.61 -6.21 9.88
N ILE A 82 9.09 -7.33 9.39
CA ILE A 82 7.98 -8.06 9.98
C ILE A 82 8.26 -9.56 9.91
N THR A 83 7.53 -10.36 10.69
CA THR A 83 7.73 -11.82 10.73
C THR A 83 7.11 -12.48 9.49
N ASP A 84 7.49 -13.74 9.24
CA ASP A 84 6.92 -14.52 8.15
C ASP A 84 5.40 -14.70 8.34
N ALA A 85 4.95 -14.88 9.59
CA ALA A 85 3.51 -14.98 9.89
C ALA A 85 2.78 -13.69 9.53
N ASP A 86 3.41 -12.54 9.78
CA ASP A 86 2.84 -11.24 9.41
C ASP A 86 2.79 -11.06 7.90
N ILE A 87 3.80 -11.55 7.19
CA ILE A 87 3.79 -11.52 5.72
C ILE A 87 2.62 -12.33 5.17
N GLU A 88 2.33 -13.50 5.75
CA GLU A 88 1.20 -14.31 5.33
C GLU A 88 -0.14 -13.60 5.57
N LYS A 89 -0.28 -12.87 6.67
CA LYS A 89 -1.47 -12.04 6.92
C LYS A 89 -1.60 -10.94 5.87
N CYS A 90 -0.49 -10.32 5.49
CA CYS A 90 -0.48 -9.33 4.42
C CYS A 90 -0.93 -9.93 3.09
N ARG A 91 -0.47 -11.15 2.78
CA ARG A 91 -0.89 -11.87 1.57
C ARG A 91 -2.38 -12.15 1.56
N GLU A 92 -2.94 -12.56 2.70
CA GLU A 92 -4.37 -12.81 2.83
C GLU A 92 -5.17 -11.53 2.59
N THR A 93 -4.73 -10.41 3.17
CA THR A 93 -5.37 -9.11 2.98
C THR A 93 -5.32 -8.69 1.51
N ALA A 94 -4.17 -8.82 0.88
CA ALA A 94 -3.99 -8.47 -0.52
C ALA A 94 -4.89 -9.33 -1.43
N ALA A 95 -4.95 -10.63 -1.16
CA ALA A 95 -5.79 -11.54 -1.92
C ALA A 95 -7.28 -11.19 -1.80
N ARG A 96 -7.71 -10.83 -0.59
CA ARG A 96 -9.09 -10.42 -0.34
C ARG A 96 -9.47 -9.17 -1.13
N LEU A 97 -8.53 -8.25 -1.29
CA LEU A 97 -8.75 -7.02 -2.05
C LEU A 97 -8.49 -7.19 -3.55
N GLY A 98 -7.96 -8.34 -3.95
CA GLY A 98 -7.60 -8.58 -5.34
C GLY A 98 -6.40 -7.78 -5.81
N VAL A 99 -5.52 -7.37 -4.89
CA VAL A 99 -4.31 -6.60 -5.18
C VAL A 99 -3.09 -7.52 -4.99
N PRO A 100 -2.23 -7.69 -5.99
CA PRO A 100 -1.02 -8.50 -5.83
C PRO A 100 -0.11 -7.92 -4.76
N ILE A 101 0.68 -8.79 -4.10
CA ILE A 101 1.63 -8.38 -3.09
C ILE A 101 3.04 -8.76 -3.52
N ARG A 102 3.98 -7.85 -3.29
CA ARG A 102 5.39 -8.05 -3.59
C ARG A 102 6.18 -7.98 -2.30
N VAL A 103 6.90 -9.05 -1.97
CA VAL A 103 7.78 -9.10 -0.80
C VAL A 103 9.18 -8.69 -1.24
N ARG A 104 9.72 -7.67 -0.61
CA ARG A 104 11.05 -7.13 -0.94
C ARG A 104 12.02 -7.43 0.18
N ASP A 105 13.28 -7.74 -0.19
CA ASP A 105 14.34 -7.90 0.79
C ASP A 105 14.76 -6.53 1.32
N TYR A 106 15.13 -6.49 2.61
CA TYR A 106 15.70 -5.30 3.20
C TYR A 106 17.13 -5.14 2.68
N ILE A 107 17.40 -3.97 2.08
CA ILE A 107 18.73 -3.67 1.54
C ILE A 107 19.41 -2.70 2.49
N LYS A 108 20.47 -3.18 3.15
CA LYS A 108 21.34 -2.31 3.94
C LYS A 108 22.33 -1.63 3.00
N THR A 109 22.29 -0.34 2.98
CA THR A 109 23.29 0.45 2.27
C THR A 109 24.23 1.11 3.26
#